data_1f4dcd12090d9fa421cb917732583b43
#
_entry.id   1f4dcd12090d9fa421cb917732583b43
#
_cell.length_a   1.000
_cell.length_b   1.000
_cell.length_c   1.000
_cell.angle_alpha   90.00
_cell.angle_beta   90.00
_cell.angle_gamma   90.00
#
_symmetry.space_group_name_H-M   'P 1'
#
loop_
_entity.id
_entity.type
_entity.pdbx_description
1 polymer ?
#
loop_
_entity_poly.entity_id
_entity_poly.type
_entity_poly.pdbx_seq_one_letter_code
_entity_poly.pdbx_strand_id
1 'polypeptide(L)'
;MGKPLTSFIQGVIRTTILPETPVEELPQLIVDYFNGLEETPDTNFIVAGYSRDKTGQLLYRVNVRGGTVKLQDTSAQGALWDGETSTLTRLVQDVWLRLDNGSYDPIPSEDILWNYFTLQDAVDFARYAVETTIQTMRFKNVVKTVGGSVDILLITADDTRWLQRGELT
;
A
#
# COMPACT_ATOMS: atom_id res chain seq x y z
N MET A 1 -7.85 -26.26 1.81
CA MET A 1 -6.81 -25.33 2.29
C MET A 1 -6.46 -24.42 1.11
N GLY A 2 -6.75 -23.12 1.18
CA GLY A 2 -6.51 -22.18 0.07
C GLY A 2 -5.01 -22.02 -0.22
N LYS A 3 -4.66 -21.74 -1.47
CA LYS A 3 -3.27 -21.45 -1.85
C LYS A 3 -2.86 -20.11 -1.23
N PRO A 4 -1.63 -19.94 -0.72
CA PRO A 4 -1.14 -18.66 -0.19
C PRO A 4 -1.06 -17.63 -1.30
N LEU A 5 -1.34 -16.35 -0.99
CA LEU A 5 -1.32 -15.25 -1.96
C LEU A 5 0.02 -15.13 -2.71
N THR A 6 1.13 -15.44 -2.04
CA THR A 6 2.48 -15.46 -2.63
C THR A 6 2.58 -16.38 -3.85
N SER A 7 1.87 -17.50 -3.87
CA SER A 7 1.86 -18.42 -5.03
C SER A 7 1.18 -17.77 -6.25
N PHE A 8 0.13 -16.98 -6.03
CA PHE A 8 -0.55 -16.25 -7.10
C PHE A 8 0.31 -15.09 -7.62
N ILE A 9 0.97 -14.35 -6.72
CA ILE A 9 1.91 -13.28 -7.10
C ILE A 9 3.05 -13.84 -7.95
N GLN A 10 3.64 -14.97 -7.52
CA GLN A 10 4.66 -15.64 -8.34
C GLN A 10 4.11 -16.14 -9.69
N GLY A 11 2.84 -16.55 -9.72
CA GLY A 11 2.15 -16.92 -10.94
C GLY A 11 2.10 -15.76 -11.93
N VAL A 12 1.52 -14.63 -11.54
CA VAL A 12 1.39 -13.45 -12.43
C VAL A 12 2.76 -12.95 -12.92
N ILE A 13 3.77 -12.90 -12.03
CA ILE A 13 5.13 -12.48 -12.40
C ILE A 13 5.74 -13.41 -13.45
N ARG A 14 5.56 -14.73 -13.33
CA ARG A 14 6.18 -15.70 -14.24
C ARG A 14 5.47 -15.85 -15.56
N THR A 15 4.15 -15.66 -15.59
CA THR A 15 3.34 -16.02 -16.76
C THR A 15 2.84 -14.79 -17.54
N THR A 16 2.81 -13.62 -16.91
CA THR A 16 2.09 -12.46 -17.45
C THR A 16 2.96 -11.21 -17.54
N ILE A 17 3.88 -11.01 -16.59
CA ILE A 17 4.72 -9.81 -16.53
C ILE A 17 6.09 -10.12 -17.13
N LEU A 18 6.46 -9.36 -18.18
CA LEU A 18 7.81 -9.40 -18.75
C LEU A 18 8.67 -8.30 -18.13
N PRO A 19 10.01 -8.45 -18.14
CA PRO A 19 10.92 -7.44 -17.57
C PRO A 19 10.75 -6.04 -18.17
N GLU A 20 10.35 -5.96 -19.45
CA GLU A 20 10.13 -4.72 -20.18
C GLU A 20 8.68 -4.21 -20.11
N THR A 21 7.79 -4.89 -19.40
CA THR A 21 6.38 -4.47 -19.28
C THR A 21 6.30 -3.09 -18.61
N PRO A 22 5.70 -2.08 -19.27
CA PRO A 22 5.53 -0.77 -18.68
C PRO A 22 4.67 -0.81 -17.42
N VAL A 23 4.99 0.07 -16.45
CA VAL A 23 4.24 0.16 -15.18
C VAL A 23 2.76 0.45 -15.43
N GLU A 24 2.44 1.20 -16.48
CA GLU A 24 1.08 1.56 -16.89
C GLU A 24 0.22 0.34 -17.24
N GLU A 25 0.82 -0.72 -17.73
CA GLU A 25 0.12 -1.95 -18.15
C GLU A 25 -0.07 -2.93 -16.98
N LEU A 26 0.81 -2.89 -15.98
CA LEU A 26 0.81 -3.84 -14.87
C LEU A 26 -0.53 -3.96 -14.13
N PRO A 27 -1.25 -2.86 -13.82
CA PRO A 27 -2.51 -2.93 -13.10
C PRO A 27 -3.56 -3.79 -13.81
N GLN A 28 -3.70 -3.62 -15.14
CA GLN A 28 -4.68 -4.38 -15.91
C GLN A 28 -4.26 -5.84 -16.06
N LEU A 29 -2.98 -6.11 -16.31
CA LEU A 29 -2.45 -7.48 -16.37
C LEU A 29 -2.69 -8.25 -15.06
N ILE A 30 -2.55 -7.57 -13.91
CA ILE A 30 -2.87 -8.17 -12.61
C ILE A 30 -4.36 -8.53 -12.54
N VAL A 31 -5.25 -7.59 -12.88
CA VAL A 31 -6.70 -7.85 -12.86
C VAL A 31 -7.06 -9.02 -13.78
N ASP A 32 -6.55 -9.02 -15.01
CA ASP A 32 -6.86 -10.04 -16.01
C ASP A 32 -6.38 -11.43 -15.58
N TYR A 33 -5.17 -11.51 -15.00
CA TYR A 33 -4.65 -12.75 -14.47
C TYR A 33 -5.54 -13.34 -13.37
N PHE A 34 -5.93 -12.51 -12.41
CA PHE A 34 -6.74 -12.98 -11.28
C PHE A 34 -8.18 -13.29 -11.68
N ASN A 35 -8.74 -12.58 -12.66
CA ASN A 35 -10.06 -12.88 -13.21
C ASN A 35 -10.08 -14.20 -13.99
N GLY A 36 -8.94 -14.68 -14.47
CA GLY A 36 -8.79 -15.99 -15.09
C GLY A 36 -8.73 -17.17 -14.13
N LEU A 37 -8.71 -16.92 -12.81
CA LEU A 37 -8.70 -17.98 -11.80
C LEU A 37 -10.13 -18.49 -11.53
N GLU A 38 -10.25 -19.74 -11.14
CA GLU A 38 -11.54 -20.33 -10.72
C GLU A 38 -12.15 -19.57 -9.53
N GLU A 39 -11.31 -19.13 -8.60
CA GLU A 39 -11.71 -18.34 -7.44
C GLU A 39 -10.82 -17.09 -7.33
N THR A 40 -11.41 -15.92 -7.50
CA THR A 40 -10.72 -14.63 -7.40
C THR A 40 -10.54 -14.28 -5.92
N PRO A 41 -9.31 -14.15 -5.41
CA PRO A 41 -9.07 -13.80 -4.01
C PRO A 41 -9.52 -12.37 -3.72
N ASP A 42 -9.94 -12.13 -2.49
CA ASP A 42 -10.23 -10.77 -1.99
C ASP A 42 -8.92 -10.11 -1.58
N THR A 43 -8.31 -9.42 -2.52
CA THR A 43 -7.02 -8.77 -2.32
C THR A 43 -6.90 -7.49 -3.12
N ASN A 44 -6.06 -6.58 -2.63
CA ASN A 44 -5.68 -5.35 -3.29
C ASN A 44 -4.18 -5.34 -3.59
N PHE A 45 -3.80 -4.60 -4.62
CA PHE A 45 -2.41 -4.29 -4.91
C PHE A 45 -2.21 -2.78 -5.00
N ILE A 46 -1.05 -2.34 -4.57
CA ILE A 46 -0.50 -1.03 -4.89
C ILE A 46 0.61 -1.28 -5.90
N VAL A 47 0.48 -0.69 -7.09
CA VAL A 47 1.49 -0.73 -8.15
C VAL A 47 2.11 0.65 -8.23
N ALA A 48 3.42 0.72 -8.02
CA ALA A 48 4.17 1.98 -8.00
C ALA A 48 5.39 1.89 -8.92
N GLY A 49 5.71 2.99 -9.57
CA GLY A 49 6.89 3.10 -10.43
C GLY A 49 6.97 4.44 -11.13
N TYR A 50 7.72 4.47 -12.19
CA TYR A 50 7.87 5.64 -13.07
C TYR A 50 7.38 5.30 -14.46
N SER A 51 6.85 6.31 -15.17
CA SER A 51 6.55 6.23 -16.60
C SER A 51 7.78 5.81 -17.41
N ARG A 52 7.57 5.24 -18.59
CA ARG A 52 8.66 4.76 -19.45
C ARG A 52 9.69 5.84 -19.77
N ASP A 53 9.26 7.08 -19.92
CA ASP A 53 10.12 8.24 -20.14
C ASP A 53 10.74 8.81 -18.85
N LYS A 54 10.44 8.21 -17.70
CA LYS A 54 10.90 8.61 -16.36
C LYS A 54 10.48 10.01 -15.91
N THR A 55 9.50 10.62 -16.57
CA THR A 55 9.07 11.99 -16.26
C THR A 55 7.97 12.04 -15.21
N GLY A 56 7.20 10.96 -15.03
CA GLY A 56 6.06 10.89 -14.13
C GLY A 56 6.13 9.72 -13.16
N GLN A 57 5.78 10.00 -11.92
CA GLN A 57 5.51 8.96 -10.93
C GLN A 57 4.13 8.36 -11.20
N LEU A 58 4.02 7.06 -11.12
CA LEU A 58 2.80 6.31 -11.32
C LEU A 58 2.49 5.52 -10.05
N LEU A 59 1.26 5.68 -9.57
CA LEU A 59 0.76 4.99 -8.39
C LEU A 59 -0.66 4.52 -8.65
N TYR A 60 -0.87 3.22 -8.67
CA TYR A 60 -2.18 2.63 -8.89
C TYR A 60 -2.64 1.85 -7.68
N ARG A 61 -3.92 1.95 -7.37
CA ARG A 61 -4.62 1.02 -6.50
C ARG A 61 -5.42 0.06 -7.35
N VAL A 62 -5.21 -1.23 -7.15
CA VAL A 62 -5.88 -2.32 -7.88
C VAL A 62 -6.70 -3.11 -6.87
N ASN A 63 -8.02 -3.17 -7.07
CA ASN A 63 -8.89 -4.09 -6.35
C ASN A 63 -9.19 -5.28 -7.26
N VAL A 64 -8.65 -6.43 -6.92
CA VAL A 64 -8.73 -7.63 -7.75
C VAL A 64 -10.15 -8.14 -7.84
N ARG A 65 -10.83 -8.31 -6.70
CA ARG A 65 -12.20 -8.83 -6.65
C ARG A 65 -13.20 -7.93 -7.36
N GLY A 66 -13.03 -6.61 -7.23
CA GLY A 66 -13.87 -5.62 -7.91
C GLY A 66 -13.48 -5.35 -9.36
N GLY A 67 -12.37 -5.93 -9.84
CA GLY A 67 -11.84 -5.69 -11.18
C GLY A 67 -11.54 -4.22 -11.47
N THR A 68 -11.19 -3.42 -10.45
CA THR A 68 -11.02 -1.99 -10.61
C THR A 68 -9.57 -1.56 -10.47
N VAL A 69 -9.16 -0.66 -11.36
CA VAL A 69 -7.86 0.02 -11.37
C VAL A 69 -8.09 1.51 -11.20
N LYS A 70 -7.40 2.12 -10.22
CA LYS A 70 -7.48 3.56 -9.97
C LYS A 70 -6.09 4.16 -9.94
N LEU A 71 -5.79 5.03 -10.92
CA LEU A 71 -4.61 5.89 -10.88
C LEU A 71 -4.80 6.93 -9.77
N GLN A 72 -3.77 7.09 -8.93
CA GLN A 72 -3.73 8.09 -7.88
C GLN A 72 -3.10 9.37 -8.41
N ASP A 73 -3.53 10.50 -7.89
CA ASP A 73 -2.88 11.78 -8.16
C ASP A 73 -1.51 11.82 -7.45
N THR A 74 -0.46 11.99 -8.23
CA THR A 74 0.93 12.11 -7.77
C THR A 74 1.51 13.50 -8.00
N SER A 75 0.66 14.50 -8.30
CA SER A 75 1.08 15.89 -8.51
C SER A 75 1.56 16.58 -7.23
N ALA A 76 1.16 16.07 -6.07
CA ALA A 76 1.61 16.50 -4.76
C ALA A 76 2.21 15.33 -3.97
N GLN A 77 3.08 15.64 -3.02
CA GLN A 77 3.61 14.66 -2.08
C GLN A 77 2.50 14.16 -1.15
N GLY A 78 2.55 12.89 -0.79
CA GLY A 78 1.56 12.28 0.07
C GLY A 78 1.90 10.83 0.41
N ALA A 79 0.95 10.14 1.03
CA ALA A 79 1.08 8.73 1.35
C ALA A 79 -0.17 7.96 0.97
N LEU A 80 0.02 6.73 0.52
CA LEU A 80 -1.04 5.77 0.27
C LEU A 80 -0.79 4.52 1.11
N TRP A 81 -1.81 4.05 1.82
CA TRP A 81 -1.75 2.81 2.60
C TRP A 81 -2.96 1.95 2.37
N ASP A 82 -2.81 0.65 2.58
CA ASP A 82 -3.84 -0.37 2.43
C ASP A 82 -3.65 -1.50 3.46
N GLY A 83 -4.55 -2.44 3.51
CA GLY A 83 -4.57 -3.54 4.47
C GLY A 83 -5.19 -3.13 5.80
N GLU A 84 -4.47 -3.27 6.91
CA GLU A 84 -4.93 -2.87 8.24
C GLU A 84 -4.77 -1.35 8.45
N THR A 85 -5.73 -0.59 7.94
CA THR A 85 -5.65 0.87 7.87
C THR A 85 -6.09 1.58 9.16
N SER A 86 -6.85 0.90 10.03
CA SER A 86 -7.58 1.52 11.14
C SER A 86 -6.69 2.26 12.14
N THR A 87 -5.48 1.79 12.36
CA THR A 87 -4.54 2.41 13.30
C THR A 87 -3.96 3.70 12.72
N LEU A 88 -3.38 3.60 11.52
CA LEU A 88 -2.73 4.76 10.89
C LEU A 88 -3.74 5.86 10.55
N THR A 89 -4.90 5.50 10.01
CA THR A 89 -5.95 6.45 9.67
C THR A 89 -6.35 7.32 10.88
N ARG A 90 -6.49 6.72 12.06
CA ARG A 90 -6.81 7.47 13.29
C ARG A 90 -5.69 8.37 13.81
N LEU A 91 -4.45 8.12 13.40
CA LEU A 91 -3.29 8.91 13.84
C LEU A 91 -2.98 10.06 12.89
N VAL A 92 -3.36 9.95 11.60
CA VAL A 92 -2.91 10.87 10.55
C VAL A 92 -4.03 11.54 9.77
N GLN A 93 -5.29 11.19 10.04
CA GLN A 93 -6.46 11.81 9.41
C GLN A 93 -7.36 12.44 10.47
N ASP A 94 -8.23 13.33 10.06
CA ASP A 94 -9.22 13.94 10.93
C ASP A 94 -10.12 12.88 11.58
N VAL A 95 -10.22 12.95 12.89
CA VAL A 95 -11.05 12.07 13.71
C VAL A 95 -12.14 12.88 14.38
N TRP A 96 -13.36 12.34 14.36
CA TRP A 96 -14.52 12.95 14.95
C TRP A 96 -15.07 12.09 16.10
N LEU A 97 -15.30 12.72 17.23
CA LEU A 97 -15.94 12.09 18.38
C LEU A 97 -17.45 12.17 18.23
N ARG A 98 -18.14 11.03 18.31
CA ARG A 98 -19.60 11.02 18.38
C ARG A 98 -20.05 11.30 19.81
N LEU A 99 -20.84 12.34 20.00
CA LEU A 99 -21.41 12.71 21.29
C LEU A 99 -22.72 11.96 21.57
N ASP A 100 -23.15 11.95 22.84
CA ASP A 100 -24.37 11.25 23.29
C ASP A 100 -25.65 11.76 22.61
N ASN A 101 -25.67 13.03 22.24
CA ASN A 101 -26.79 13.65 21.49
C ASN A 101 -26.80 13.28 19.99
N GLY A 102 -25.83 12.46 19.52
CA GLY A 102 -25.71 12.02 18.14
C GLY A 102 -24.95 13.00 17.23
N SER A 103 -24.55 14.16 17.70
CA SER A 103 -23.67 15.07 16.95
C SER A 103 -22.22 14.57 16.92
N TYR A 104 -21.40 15.20 16.09
CA TYR A 104 -19.98 14.89 15.95
C TYR A 104 -19.15 16.12 16.28
N ASP A 105 -18.08 15.92 17.05
CA ASP A 105 -17.13 16.96 17.44
C ASP A 105 -15.72 16.58 16.93
N PRO A 106 -15.01 17.46 16.20
CA PRO A 106 -13.66 17.15 15.72
C PRO A 106 -12.69 17.05 16.88
N ILE A 107 -11.85 16.03 16.86
CA ILE A 107 -10.68 15.97 17.74
C ILE A 107 -9.62 16.89 17.10
N PRO A 108 -9.06 17.86 17.84
CA PRO A 108 -8.00 18.71 17.32
C PRO A 108 -6.85 17.87 16.76
N SER A 109 -6.45 18.14 15.53
CA SER A 109 -5.35 17.49 14.83
C SER A 109 -4.54 18.54 14.08
N GLU A 110 -3.27 18.23 13.83
CA GLU A 110 -2.41 19.04 12.99
C GLU A 110 -2.15 18.32 11.67
N ASP A 111 -2.16 19.07 10.59
CA ASP A 111 -1.92 18.53 9.25
C ASP A 111 -0.50 18.01 9.10
N ILE A 112 -0.35 16.87 8.42
CA ILE A 112 0.97 16.40 8.01
C ILE A 112 1.42 17.22 6.80
N LEU A 113 2.53 17.91 6.95
CA LEU A 113 3.08 18.79 5.92
C LEU A 113 3.89 17.99 4.89
N TRP A 114 3.22 17.13 4.10
CA TRP A 114 3.83 16.22 3.12
C TRP A 114 4.83 16.92 2.18
N ASN A 115 4.53 18.13 1.75
CA ASN A 115 5.37 18.89 0.80
C ASN A 115 6.74 19.31 1.38
N TYR A 116 6.94 19.14 2.69
CA TYR A 116 8.23 19.42 3.34
C TYR A 116 9.02 18.14 3.63
N PHE A 117 8.48 16.97 3.30
CA PHE A 117 9.19 15.71 3.52
C PHE A 117 10.44 15.66 2.65
N THR A 118 11.55 15.35 3.30
CA THR A 118 12.74 14.85 2.62
C THR A 118 12.55 13.37 2.26
N LEU A 119 13.44 12.81 1.46
CA LEU A 119 13.44 11.38 1.20
C LEU A 119 13.55 10.55 2.48
N GLN A 120 14.36 11.02 3.44
CA GLN A 120 14.50 10.35 4.74
C GLN A 120 13.20 10.39 5.54
N ASP A 121 12.50 11.52 5.55
CA ASP A 121 11.20 11.64 6.23
C ASP A 121 10.16 10.68 5.64
N ALA A 122 10.14 10.52 4.31
CA ALA A 122 9.26 9.56 3.64
C ALA A 122 9.57 8.11 4.05
N VAL A 123 10.84 7.74 4.14
CA VAL A 123 11.29 6.41 4.59
C VAL A 123 10.89 6.18 6.06
N ASP A 124 11.13 7.17 6.91
CA ASP A 124 10.83 7.06 8.34
C ASP A 124 9.32 7.03 8.59
N PHE A 125 8.54 7.80 7.84
CA PHE A 125 7.09 7.72 7.90
C PHE A 125 6.55 6.36 7.43
N ALA A 126 7.06 5.81 6.34
CA ALA A 126 6.65 4.48 5.86
C ALA A 126 6.93 3.39 6.91
N ARG A 127 8.10 3.45 7.56
CA ARG A 127 8.44 2.57 8.68
C ARG A 127 7.51 2.76 9.87
N TYR A 128 7.31 4.00 10.31
CA TYR A 128 6.42 4.35 11.40
C TYR A 128 5.00 3.81 11.19
N ALA A 129 4.45 3.96 10.00
CA ALA A 129 3.11 3.51 9.66
C ALA A 129 2.91 2.01 9.90
N VAL A 130 3.86 1.19 9.44
CA VAL A 130 3.80 -0.27 9.60
C VAL A 130 4.09 -0.68 11.04
N GLU A 131 5.17 -0.17 11.64
CA GLU A 131 5.57 -0.53 13.01
C GLU A 131 4.51 -0.16 14.04
N THR A 132 3.91 1.03 13.93
CA THR A 132 2.83 1.47 14.83
C THR A 132 1.60 0.58 14.70
N THR A 133 1.26 0.15 13.48
CA THR A 133 0.17 -0.80 13.25
C THR A 133 0.47 -2.15 13.91
N ILE A 134 1.67 -2.70 13.70
CA ILE A 134 2.11 -3.96 14.32
C ILE A 134 2.06 -3.86 15.85
N GLN A 135 2.63 -2.79 16.43
CA GLN A 135 2.65 -2.60 17.87
C GLN A 135 1.24 -2.45 18.44
N THR A 136 0.37 -1.68 17.78
CA THR A 136 -1.01 -1.49 18.23
C THR A 136 -1.78 -2.82 18.24
N MET A 137 -1.62 -3.64 17.20
CA MET A 137 -2.31 -4.94 17.10
C MET A 137 -1.86 -5.93 18.17
N ARG A 138 -0.65 -5.80 18.74
CA ARG A 138 -0.21 -6.68 19.84
C ARG A 138 -1.10 -6.58 21.06
N PHE A 139 -1.72 -5.43 21.31
CA PHE A 139 -2.53 -5.13 22.49
C PHE A 139 -4.04 -5.24 22.23
N LYS A 140 -4.45 -5.37 20.97
CA LYS A 140 -5.86 -5.56 20.62
C LYS A 140 -6.28 -7.04 20.72
N ASN A 141 -7.52 -7.27 21.15
CA ASN A 141 -8.14 -8.62 21.13
C ASN A 141 -8.72 -8.92 19.75
N VAL A 142 -7.84 -9.02 18.75
CA VAL A 142 -8.19 -9.32 17.35
C VAL A 142 -7.19 -10.30 16.76
N VAL A 143 -7.56 -10.95 15.67
CA VAL A 143 -6.60 -11.75 14.90
C VAL A 143 -5.48 -10.84 14.39
N LYS A 144 -4.23 -11.23 14.63
CA LYS A 144 -3.06 -10.47 14.19
C LYS A 144 -2.84 -10.69 12.70
N THR A 145 -3.24 -9.71 11.91
CA THR A 145 -3.13 -9.75 10.44
C THR A 145 -1.88 -9.05 9.91
N VAL A 146 -1.19 -8.27 10.76
CA VAL A 146 0.05 -7.57 10.42
C VAL A 146 1.13 -7.93 11.44
N GLY A 147 2.32 -8.28 10.97
CA GLY A 147 3.45 -8.67 11.83
C GLY A 147 4.67 -9.03 10.98
N GLY A 148 5.74 -9.44 11.66
CA GLY A 148 7.01 -9.76 11.02
C GLY A 148 7.94 -8.54 10.90
N SER A 149 8.97 -8.66 10.06
CA SER A 149 9.89 -7.59 9.72
C SER A 149 9.26 -6.61 8.73
N VAL A 150 9.68 -5.35 8.80
CA VAL A 150 9.25 -4.32 7.83
C VAL A 150 10.22 -4.33 6.66
N ASP A 151 9.70 -4.50 5.46
CA ASP A 151 10.46 -4.34 4.22
C ASP A 151 10.28 -2.92 3.69
N ILE A 152 11.37 -2.29 3.28
CA ILE A 152 11.36 -0.93 2.71
C ILE A 152 12.09 -0.95 1.37
N LEU A 153 11.33 -0.67 0.32
CA LEU A 153 11.84 -0.52 -1.05
C LEU A 153 11.81 0.96 -1.45
N LEU A 154 12.95 1.48 -1.86
CA LEU A 154 13.03 2.80 -2.48
C LEU A 154 12.98 2.66 -3.99
N ILE A 155 12.07 3.40 -4.63
CA ILE A 155 11.95 3.50 -6.08
C ILE A 155 12.15 4.97 -6.47
N THR A 156 13.13 5.23 -7.30
CA THR A 156 13.39 6.53 -7.93
C THR A 156 13.33 6.39 -9.45
N ALA A 157 13.41 7.49 -10.18
CA ALA A 157 13.42 7.44 -11.65
C ALA A 157 14.58 6.62 -12.22
N ASP A 158 15.72 6.55 -11.49
CA ASP A 158 16.95 5.96 -11.97
C ASP A 158 17.38 4.70 -11.22
N ASP A 159 16.81 4.44 -10.03
CA ASP A 159 17.25 3.36 -9.17
C ASP A 159 16.08 2.74 -8.40
N THR A 160 16.18 1.45 -8.15
CA THR A 160 15.26 0.72 -7.27
C THR A 160 16.10 -0.15 -6.34
N ARG A 161 16.02 0.12 -5.04
CA ARG A 161 16.82 -0.60 -4.04
C ARG A 161 16.08 -0.85 -2.75
N TRP A 162 16.38 -1.99 -2.15
CA TRP A 162 15.96 -2.29 -0.79
C TRP A 162 16.76 -1.48 0.22
N LEU A 163 16.08 -0.69 1.05
CA LEU A 163 16.69 -0.03 2.20
C LEU A 163 16.64 -0.93 3.43
N GLN A 164 15.60 -1.74 3.53
CA GLN A 164 15.44 -2.76 4.55
C GLN A 164 14.72 -3.96 3.94
N ARG A 165 15.24 -5.16 4.22
CA ARG A 165 14.60 -6.41 3.81
C ARG A 165 14.72 -7.41 4.94
N GLY A 166 13.58 -7.88 5.44
CA GLY A 166 13.53 -8.95 6.44
C GLY A 166 13.94 -10.27 5.82
N GLU A 167 14.73 -11.05 6.53
CA GLU A 167 14.92 -12.45 6.18
C GLU A 167 13.63 -13.20 6.52
N LEU A 168 13.11 -13.97 5.57
CA LEU A 168 12.06 -14.93 5.83
C LEU A 168 12.68 -16.05 6.67
N THR A 169 12.45 -16.01 7.99
CA THR A 169 12.79 -17.09 8.92
C THR A 169 11.70 -18.15 8.94
#